data_a4dced9770cb06619adffe25fcbafc0c
#
_entry.id   a4dced9770cb06619adffe25fcbafc0c
#
_cell.length_a   1.000
_cell.length_b   1.000
_cell.length_c   1.000
_cell.angle_alpha   90.00
_cell.angle_beta   90.00
_cell.angle_gamma   90.00
#
_symmetry.space_group_name_H-M   'P 1'
#
loop_
_entity.id
_entity.type
_entity.pdbx_description
1 polymer ?
#
loop_
_entity_poly.entity_id
_entity_poly.type
_entity_poly.pdbx_seq_one_letter_code
_entity_poly.pdbx_strand_id
1 'polypeptide(L)'
;MSDAPKVPELSEIASRTLGHYDANAVRFWEGTRDHDVTQNYEALLGALGNAAPLRLLDFGCGPGRDLVALSALGHTLTGLDGSAEFVRMAREHSGCTVLEQSFFDLDLGEAAFDGVFANASLFHVPRAQLPRVLAELFASLVPGGVLFCSNPRSFDVDREGFNGERYGSYLTTQGWLGAIALAGFVVEQQYFRPTGLPAAQQPWLALVARKPV
;
A
#
# COMPACT_ATOMS: atom_id res chain seq x y z
N MET A 1 -32.53 12.77 -18.64
CA MET A 1 -31.26 13.35 -18.17
C MET A 1 -30.66 12.30 -17.25
N SER A 2 -29.63 11.60 -17.70
CA SER A 2 -28.91 10.59 -16.88
C SER A 2 -28.00 11.36 -15.91
N ASP A 3 -28.35 11.32 -14.62
CA ASP A 3 -27.44 11.81 -13.58
C ASP A 3 -26.19 10.91 -13.62
N ALA A 4 -25.09 11.45 -14.11
CA ALA A 4 -23.80 10.78 -13.96
C ALA A 4 -23.54 10.61 -12.46
N PRO A 5 -23.06 9.43 -12.01
CA PRO A 5 -22.79 9.23 -10.59
C PRO A 5 -21.82 10.30 -10.09
N LYS A 6 -22.25 11.05 -9.06
CA LYS A 6 -21.42 12.09 -8.46
C LYS A 6 -20.18 11.45 -7.87
N VAL A 7 -18.99 11.92 -8.26
CA VAL A 7 -17.73 11.47 -7.66
C VAL A 7 -17.73 11.90 -6.20
N PRO A 8 -17.54 10.97 -5.24
CA PRO A 8 -17.51 11.32 -3.81
C PRO A 8 -16.40 12.30 -3.48
N GLU A 9 -16.62 13.16 -2.51
CA GLU A 9 -15.59 14.07 -1.99
C GLU A 9 -14.51 13.28 -1.23
N LEU A 10 -13.25 13.73 -1.28
CA LEU A 10 -12.14 13.05 -0.61
C LEU A 10 -12.36 12.90 0.90
N SER A 11 -12.99 13.90 1.52
CA SER A 11 -13.37 13.86 2.94
C SER A 11 -14.39 12.75 3.25
N GLU A 12 -15.37 12.53 2.36
CA GLU A 12 -16.33 11.43 2.48
C GLU A 12 -15.64 10.09 2.33
N ILE A 13 -14.77 9.95 1.33
CA ILE A 13 -14.00 8.73 1.08
C ILE A 13 -13.15 8.37 2.30
N ALA A 14 -12.41 9.36 2.84
CA ALA A 14 -11.58 9.18 4.02
C ALA A 14 -12.44 8.77 5.23
N SER A 15 -13.43 9.57 5.59
CA SER A 15 -14.21 9.37 6.83
C SER A 15 -14.93 8.04 6.84
N ARG A 16 -15.54 7.60 5.73
CA ARG A 16 -16.23 6.31 5.66
C ARG A 16 -15.27 5.14 5.69
N THR A 17 -14.18 5.21 4.91
CA THR A 17 -13.20 4.12 4.85
C THR A 17 -12.47 3.94 6.17
N LEU A 18 -11.97 5.02 6.75
CA LEU A 18 -11.26 4.99 8.03
C LEU A 18 -12.20 4.62 9.19
N GLY A 19 -13.41 5.21 9.24
CA GLY A 19 -14.41 4.86 10.24
C GLY A 19 -14.82 3.37 10.20
N HIS A 20 -14.85 2.78 9.01
CA HIS A 20 -15.06 1.33 8.89
C HIS A 20 -13.91 0.53 9.51
N TYR A 21 -12.66 0.91 9.26
CA TYR A 21 -11.49 0.24 9.82
C TYR A 21 -11.39 0.43 11.33
N ASP A 22 -11.65 1.64 11.84
CA ASP A 22 -11.71 1.90 13.29
C ASP A 22 -12.75 1.02 13.98
N ALA A 23 -13.97 0.96 13.43
CA ALA A 23 -15.04 0.16 14.01
C ALA A 23 -14.80 -1.37 13.93
N ASN A 24 -13.92 -1.84 13.06
CA ASN A 24 -13.67 -3.26 12.84
C ASN A 24 -12.22 -3.70 13.09
N ALA A 25 -11.41 -2.88 13.78
CA ALA A 25 -9.96 -3.07 13.88
C ALA A 25 -9.57 -4.43 14.48
N VAL A 26 -10.20 -4.86 15.57
CA VAL A 26 -9.92 -6.15 16.20
C VAL A 26 -10.27 -7.31 15.26
N ARG A 27 -11.47 -7.26 14.65
CA ARG A 27 -11.88 -8.31 13.69
C ARG A 27 -10.96 -8.38 12.48
N PHE A 28 -10.50 -7.23 11.99
CA PHE A 28 -9.55 -7.17 10.89
C PHE A 28 -8.22 -7.82 11.28
N TRP A 29 -7.69 -7.52 12.47
CA TRP A 29 -6.49 -8.13 12.99
C TRP A 29 -6.62 -9.65 13.11
N GLU A 30 -7.67 -10.14 13.74
CA GLU A 30 -7.93 -11.58 13.88
C GLU A 30 -8.01 -12.31 12.53
N GLY A 31 -8.59 -11.64 11.52
CA GLY A 31 -8.73 -12.21 10.18
C GLY A 31 -7.49 -12.11 9.29
N THR A 32 -6.47 -11.31 9.66
CA THR A 32 -5.34 -11.02 8.74
C THR A 32 -3.96 -11.27 9.34
N ARG A 33 -3.83 -11.35 10.67
CA ARG A 33 -2.53 -11.48 11.36
C ARG A 33 -1.71 -12.70 10.90
N ASP A 34 -2.40 -13.79 10.56
CA ASP A 34 -1.77 -15.06 10.18
C ASP A 34 -1.66 -15.26 8.65
N HIS A 35 -1.98 -14.24 7.86
CA HIS A 35 -1.81 -14.31 6.39
C HIS A 35 -0.34 -14.39 6.03
N ASP A 36 0.03 -15.40 5.25
CA ASP A 36 1.38 -15.52 4.70
C ASP A 36 1.59 -14.52 3.56
N VAL A 37 2.48 -13.57 3.80
CA VAL A 37 2.93 -12.56 2.83
C VAL A 37 4.45 -12.58 2.63
N THR A 38 5.11 -13.65 3.03
CA THR A 38 6.57 -13.83 2.95
C THR A 38 7.10 -13.54 1.56
N GLN A 39 6.42 -14.00 0.51
CA GLN A 39 6.78 -13.70 -0.88
C GLN A 39 6.88 -12.20 -1.16
N ASN A 40 6.03 -11.37 -0.51
CA ASN A 40 6.03 -9.92 -0.70
C ASN A 40 7.25 -9.27 -0.01
N TYR A 41 7.62 -9.76 1.18
CA TYR A 41 8.85 -9.31 1.85
C TYR A 41 10.09 -9.67 1.05
N GLU A 42 10.17 -10.92 0.59
CA GLU A 42 11.28 -11.41 -0.25
C GLU A 42 11.42 -10.59 -1.54
N ALA A 43 10.30 -10.20 -2.16
CA ALA A 43 10.32 -9.39 -3.38
C ALA A 43 10.88 -7.98 -3.12
N LEU A 44 10.46 -7.30 -2.03
CA LEU A 44 11.00 -5.99 -1.66
C LEU A 44 12.47 -6.09 -1.27
N LEU A 45 12.81 -6.98 -0.32
CA LEU A 45 14.16 -7.08 0.23
C LEU A 45 15.16 -7.59 -0.82
N GLY A 46 14.75 -8.52 -1.68
CA GLY A 46 15.57 -9.00 -2.78
C GLY A 46 15.94 -7.90 -3.78
N ALA A 47 15.01 -6.98 -4.06
CA ALA A 47 15.28 -5.82 -4.91
C ALA A 47 16.18 -4.77 -4.24
N LEU A 48 16.09 -4.61 -2.91
CA LEU A 48 16.95 -3.69 -2.15
C LEU A 48 18.36 -4.25 -1.91
N GLY A 49 18.55 -5.55 -2.13
CA GLY A 49 19.82 -6.23 -1.85
C GLY A 49 20.03 -6.50 -0.35
N ASN A 50 21.18 -7.05 -0.01
CA ASN A 50 21.48 -7.53 1.36
C ASN A 50 21.98 -6.41 2.30
N ALA A 51 21.75 -5.13 2.00
CA ALA A 51 22.09 -4.06 2.92
C ALA A 51 21.16 -4.10 4.15
N ALA A 52 21.72 -4.06 5.35
CA ALA A 52 20.97 -3.96 6.59
C ALA A 52 21.73 -3.09 7.58
N PRO A 53 21.04 -2.28 8.41
CA PRO A 53 19.58 -2.07 8.42
C PRO A 53 19.11 -1.17 7.29
N LEU A 54 17.96 -1.48 6.70
CA LEU A 54 17.24 -0.62 5.74
C LEU A 54 16.20 0.23 6.50
N ARG A 55 15.96 1.44 6.02
CA ARG A 55 14.86 2.30 6.48
C ARG A 55 13.65 2.03 5.60
N LEU A 56 12.61 1.43 6.15
CA LEU A 56 11.44 1.02 5.40
C LEU A 56 10.18 1.76 5.89
N LEU A 57 9.36 2.20 4.96
CA LEU A 57 8.00 2.68 5.22
C LEU A 57 7.00 1.57 4.94
N ASP A 58 6.18 1.21 5.92
CA ASP A 58 4.99 0.38 5.73
C ASP A 58 3.78 1.30 5.51
N PHE A 59 3.39 1.48 4.24
CA PHE A 59 2.37 2.41 3.80
C PHE A 59 0.98 1.75 3.84
N GLY A 60 0.16 2.14 4.81
CA GLY A 60 -1.08 1.47 5.17
C GLY A 60 -0.79 0.24 6.01
N CYS A 61 -0.06 0.42 7.11
CA CYS A 61 0.48 -0.66 7.94
C CYS A 61 -0.60 -1.45 8.70
N GLY A 62 -1.85 -0.97 8.71
CA GLY A 62 -2.92 -1.58 9.46
C GLY A 62 -2.53 -1.80 10.94
N PRO A 63 -2.93 -2.93 11.56
CA PRO A 63 -2.59 -3.23 12.96
C PRO A 63 -1.12 -3.63 13.21
N GLY A 64 -0.21 -3.54 12.22
CA GLY A 64 1.23 -3.66 12.42
C GLY A 64 1.85 -5.04 12.20
N ARG A 65 1.17 -5.99 11.53
CA ARG A 65 1.73 -7.31 11.21
C ARG A 65 3.05 -7.21 10.44
N ASP A 66 3.08 -6.41 9.40
CA ASP A 66 4.22 -6.29 8.49
C ASP A 66 5.36 -5.51 9.16
N LEU A 67 5.05 -4.54 10.04
CA LEU A 67 6.02 -3.87 10.89
C LEU A 67 6.78 -4.86 11.79
N VAL A 68 6.05 -5.75 12.48
CA VAL A 68 6.65 -6.78 13.35
C VAL A 68 7.57 -7.69 12.54
N ALA A 69 7.09 -8.19 11.40
CA ALA A 69 7.84 -9.14 10.58
C ALA A 69 9.14 -8.54 10.02
N LEU A 70 9.07 -7.34 9.43
CA LEU A 70 10.23 -6.68 8.82
C LEU A 70 11.22 -6.16 9.87
N SER A 71 10.75 -5.72 11.05
CA SER A 71 11.63 -5.35 12.18
C SER A 71 12.40 -6.55 12.72
N ALA A 72 11.75 -7.71 12.80
CA ALA A 72 12.41 -8.96 13.23
C ALA A 72 13.54 -9.41 12.28
N LEU A 73 13.52 -8.93 11.01
CA LEU A 73 14.60 -9.12 10.04
C LEU A 73 15.74 -8.12 10.19
N GLY A 74 15.68 -7.20 11.17
CA GLY A 74 16.74 -6.26 11.50
C GLY A 74 16.66 -4.92 10.77
N HIS A 75 15.50 -4.57 10.16
CA HIS A 75 15.29 -3.29 9.49
C HIS A 75 14.68 -2.24 10.43
N THR A 76 14.85 -0.97 10.09
CA THR A 76 14.22 0.16 10.78
C THR A 76 12.90 0.50 10.10
N LEU A 77 11.79 0.34 10.81
CA LEU A 77 10.45 0.54 10.27
C LEU A 77 9.80 1.82 10.75
N THR A 78 9.13 2.48 9.82
CA THR A 78 8.12 3.50 10.09
C THR A 78 6.80 2.99 9.50
N GLY A 79 5.74 2.90 10.31
CA GLY A 79 4.40 2.64 9.83
C GLY A 79 3.66 3.93 9.48
N LEU A 80 2.69 3.84 8.59
CA LEU A 80 1.73 4.91 8.33
C LEU A 80 0.35 4.30 8.10
N ASP A 81 -0.64 4.82 8.80
CA ASP A 81 -2.06 4.49 8.56
C ASP A 81 -2.95 5.68 8.94
N GLY A 82 -4.13 5.77 8.32
CA GLY A 82 -5.09 6.82 8.63
C GLY A 82 -6.11 6.43 9.71
N SER A 83 -6.23 5.14 10.06
CA SER A 83 -7.11 4.66 11.12
C SER A 83 -6.44 4.82 12.48
N ALA A 84 -7.04 5.60 13.38
CA ALA A 84 -6.51 5.82 14.72
C ALA A 84 -6.38 4.51 15.51
N GLU A 85 -7.35 3.60 15.38
CA GLU A 85 -7.31 2.30 16.04
C GLU A 85 -6.19 1.41 15.47
N PHE A 86 -5.97 1.40 14.14
CA PHE A 86 -4.85 0.67 13.57
C PHE A 86 -3.51 1.23 14.02
N VAL A 87 -3.35 2.56 14.04
CA VAL A 87 -2.14 3.21 14.53
C VAL A 87 -1.85 2.83 15.98
N ARG A 88 -2.86 2.86 16.85
CA ARG A 88 -2.72 2.45 18.24
C ARG A 88 -2.26 0.99 18.35
N MET A 89 -2.95 0.06 17.64
CA MET A 89 -2.60 -1.36 17.63
C MET A 89 -1.20 -1.60 17.05
N ALA A 90 -0.86 -0.94 15.95
CA ALA A 90 0.45 -1.08 15.31
C ALA A 90 1.60 -0.66 16.23
N ARG A 91 1.43 0.45 16.97
CA ARG A 91 2.41 0.88 17.99
C ARG A 91 2.56 -0.14 19.11
N GLU A 92 1.44 -0.68 19.60
CA GLU A 92 1.44 -1.70 20.66
C GLU A 92 2.07 -3.02 20.20
N HIS A 93 1.78 -3.47 18.99
CA HIS A 93 2.27 -4.76 18.49
C HIS A 93 3.75 -4.71 18.09
N SER A 94 4.19 -3.62 17.46
CA SER A 94 5.52 -3.56 16.84
C SER A 94 6.55 -2.78 17.64
N GLY A 95 6.12 -1.82 18.46
CA GLY A 95 7.02 -0.84 19.10
C GLY A 95 7.65 0.15 18.13
N CYS A 96 7.29 0.11 16.84
CA CYS A 96 7.81 1.01 15.82
C CYS A 96 7.19 2.40 15.90
N THR A 97 7.84 3.39 15.26
CA THR A 97 7.21 4.67 14.96
C THR A 97 6.06 4.45 13.97
N VAL A 98 4.87 4.97 14.28
CA VAL A 98 3.71 4.91 13.39
C VAL A 98 3.11 6.31 13.25
N LEU A 99 3.04 6.80 12.01
CA LEU A 99 2.46 8.07 11.64
C LEU A 99 0.94 7.89 11.44
N GLU A 100 0.14 8.73 12.09
CA GLU A 100 -1.29 8.82 11.85
C GLU A 100 -1.53 9.87 10.77
N GLN A 101 -1.61 9.42 9.51
CA GLN A 101 -1.78 10.31 8.36
C GLN A 101 -2.74 9.70 7.34
N SER A 102 -3.60 10.55 6.80
CA SER A 102 -4.43 10.18 5.65
C SER A 102 -3.57 10.09 4.38
N PHE A 103 -3.88 9.15 3.48
CA PHE A 103 -3.27 9.09 2.13
C PHE A 103 -3.53 10.36 1.31
N PHE A 104 -4.43 11.22 1.77
CA PHE A 104 -4.76 12.48 1.10
C PHE A 104 -3.99 13.68 1.63
N ASP A 105 -3.25 13.50 2.73
CA ASP A 105 -2.45 14.54 3.39
C ASP A 105 -1.20 13.90 4.02
N LEU A 106 -0.16 13.73 3.17
CA LEU A 106 1.07 13.02 3.52
C LEU A 106 2.20 14.00 3.82
N ASP A 107 2.96 13.69 4.87
CA ASP A 107 4.23 14.33 5.20
C ASP A 107 5.27 13.24 5.49
N LEU A 108 5.99 12.81 4.45
CA LEU A 108 6.93 11.69 4.50
C LEU A 108 8.40 12.11 4.51
N GLY A 109 8.67 13.41 4.26
CA GLY A 109 10.02 13.90 4.02
C GLY A 109 10.58 13.44 2.66
N GLU A 110 11.73 14.00 2.28
CA GLU A 110 12.45 13.64 1.04
C GLU A 110 13.58 12.64 1.34
N ALA A 111 13.75 11.64 0.47
CA ALA A 111 14.82 10.63 0.56
C ALA A 111 14.96 10.00 1.96
N ALA A 112 13.84 9.84 2.66
CA ALA A 112 13.80 9.33 4.03
C ALA A 112 13.92 7.81 4.11
N PHE A 113 13.51 7.09 3.04
CA PHE A 113 13.39 5.63 3.04
C PHE A 113 14.19 4.99 1.92
N ASP A 114 14.72 3.80 2.20
CA ASP A 114 15.38 2.93 1.22
C ASP A 114 14.32 2.10 0.48
N GLY A 115 13.20 1.77 1.14
CA GLY A 115 12.07 1.06 0.56
C GLY A 115 10.72 1.46 1.12
N VAL A 116 9.68 1.34 0.29
CA VAL A 116 8.27 1.48 0.67
C VAL A 116 7.57 0.15 0.43
N PHE A 117 6.89 -0.35 1.46
CA PHE A 117 6.03 -1.51 1.43
C PHE A 117 4.57 -1.09 1.48
N ALA A 118 3.85 -1.16 0.36
CA ALA A 118 2.44 -0.78 0.22
C ALA A 118 1.58 -2.02 -0.07
N ASN A 119 1.44 -2.88 0.93
CA ASN A 119 0.76 -4.15 0.79
C ASN A 119 -0.74 -4.02 1.05
N ALA A 120 -1.55 -4.08 0.01
CA ALA A 120 -3.02 -3.96 0.07
C ALA A 120 -3.51 -2.60 0.61
N SER A 121 -2.85 -1.50 0.24
CA SER A 121 -3.17 -0.15 0.71
C SER A 121 -3.45 0.85 -0.41
N LEU A 122 -2.64 0.92 -1.46
CA LEU A 122 -2.78 1.92 -2.53
C LEU A 122 -4.14 1.87 -3.26
N PHE A 123 -4.80 0.73 -3.28
CA PHE A 123 -6.13 0.63 -3.89
C PHE A 123 -7.22 1.43 -3.16
N HIS A 124 -6.97 1.92 -1.92
CA HIS A 124 -7.86 2.85 -1.23
C HIS A 124 -7.72 4.30 -1.71
N VAL A 125 -6.74 4.58 -2.57
CA VAL A 125 -6.54 5.90 -3.16
C VAL A 125 -7.40 6.03 -4.41
N PRO A 126 -8.28 7.06 -4.53
CA PRO A 126 -9.02 7.34 -5.76
C PRO A 126 -8.08 7.52 -6.95
N ARG A 127 -8.48 7.07 -8.13
CA ARG A 127 -7.66 7.13 -9.36
C ARG A 127 -7.13 8.53 -9.64
N ALA A 128 -7.95 9.55 -9.39
CA ALA A 128 -7.55 10.95 -9.58
C ALA A 128 -6.44 11.42 -8.62
N GLN A 129 -6.27 10.74 -7.46
CA GLN A 129 -5.25 11.05 -6.45
C GLN A 129 -4.00 10.16 -6.55
N LEU A 130 -4.07 9.04 -7.27
CA LEU A 130 -2.92 8.14 -7.42
C LEU A 130 -1.64 8.82 -7.93
N PRO A 131 -1.69 9.72 -8.95
CA PRO A 131 -0.48 10.40 -9.42
C PRO A 131 0.20 11.21 -8.32
N ARG A 132 -0.58 11.91 -7.47
CA ARG A 132 -0.06 12.71 -6.36
C ARG A 132 0.56 11.79 -5.29
N VAL A 133 -0.19 10.79 -4.81
CA VAL A 133 0.29 9.87 -3.78
C VAL A 133 1.55 9.13 -4.22
N LEU A 134 1.58 8.64 -5.46
CA LEU A 134 2.76 7.97 -5.99
C LEU A 134 3.95 8.90 -6.15
N ALA A 135 3.74 10.19 -6.49
CA ALA A 135 4.81 11.19 -6.54
C ALA A 135 5.38 11.48 -5.15
N GLU A 136 4.56 11.53 -4.11
CA GLU A 136 5.00 11.71 -2.71
C GLU A 136 5.79 10.49 -2.22
N LEU A 137 5.34 9.27 -2.53
CA LEU A 137 6.10 8.05 -2.26
C LEU A 137 7.43 8.03 -3.03
N PHE A 138 7.42 8.48 -4.29
CA PHE A 138 8.66 8.62 -5.08
C PHE A 138 9.63 9.62 -4.45
N ALA A 139 9.14 10.78 -4.01
CA ALA A 139 9.97 11.79 -3.34
C ALA A 139 10.56 11.27 -2.02
N SER A 140 9.79 10.50 -1.25
CA SER A 140 10.22 9.95 0.04
C SER A 140 11.32 8.88 -0.07
N LEU A 141 11.49 8.26 -1.24
CA LEU A 141 12.54 7.27 -1.49
C LEU A 141 13.87 7.92 -1.85
N VAL A 142 14.97 7.32 -1.40
CA VAL A 142 16.32 7.65 -1.90
C VAL A 142 16.44 7.31 -3.38
N PRO A 143 17.40 7.92 -4.14
CA PRO A 143 17.77 7.42 -5.47
C PRO A 143 18.13 5.93 -5.41
N GLY A 144 17.60 5.12 -6.32
CA GLY A 144 17.74 3.66 -6.29
C GLY A 144 16.81 2.94 -5.30
N GLY A 145 16.02 3.65 -4.50
CA GLY A 145 15.05 3.07 -3.58
C GLY A 145 13.91 2.32 -4.27
N VAL A 146 13.22 1.45 -3.56
CA VAL A 146 12.25 0.50 -4.11
C VAL A 146 10.86 0.71 -3.51
N LEU A 147 9.86 0.80 -4.36
CA LEU A 147 8.45 0.65 -4.02
C LEU A 147 8.02 -0.78 -4.29
N PHE A 148 7.56 -1.48 -3.26
CA PHE A 148 6.73 -2.67 -3.39
C PHE A 148 5.26 -2.27 -3.23
N CYS A 149 4.38 -2.71 -4.12
CA CYS A 149 2.94 -2.59 -3.88
C CYS A 149 2.19 -3.84 -4.34
N SER A 150 1.16 -4.22 -3.57
CA SER A 150 0.26 -5.33 -3.91
C SER A 150 -1.18 -4.83 -3.82
N ASN A 151 -1.91 -4.92 -4.93
CA ASN A 151 -3.26 -4.37 -5.03
C ASN A 151 -4.21 -5.34 -5.72
N PRO A 152 -5.51 -5.32 -5.36
CA PRO A 152 -6.51 -6.04 -6.14
C PRO A 152 -6.58 -5.44 -7.55
N ARG A 153 -6.75 -6.32 -8.54
CA ARG A 153 -6.87 -5.89 -9.94
C ARG A 153 -8.24 -6.17 -10.52
N SER A 154 -8.64 -5.35 -11.48
CA SER A 154 -9.71 -5.67 -12.41
C SER A 154 -9.17 -6.49 -13.58
N PHE A 155 -10.02 -7.34 -14.17
CA PHE A 155 -9.64 -8.20 -15.30
C PHE A 155 -9.99 -7.58 -16.65
N ASP A 156 -10.88 -6.61 -16.67
CA ASP A 156 -11.49 -6.04 -17.89
C ASP A 156 -11.28 -4.52 -18.01
N VAL A 157 -11.82 -3.75 -17.07
CA VAL A 157 -11.76 -2.29 -17.09
C VAL A 157 -11.41 -1.73 -15.72
N ASP A 158 -10.75 -0.58 -15.71
CA ASP A 158 -10.49 0.16 -14.48
C ASP A 158 -11.81 0.66 -13.89
N ARG A 159 -11.99 0.43 -12.60
CA ARG A 159 -13.18 0.85 -11.86
C ARG A 159 -12.80 1.31 -10.45
N GLU A 160 -13.64 2.15 -9.87
CA GLU A 160 -13.50 2.62 -8.50
C GLU A 160 -14.86 2.90 -7.87
N GLY A 161 -14.91 2.92 -6.56
CA GLY A 161 -16.13 3.23 -5.80
C GLY A 161 -16.16 2.55 -4.45
N PHE A 162 -17.26 2.78 -3.74
CA PHE A 162 -17.50 2.14 -2.47
C PHE A 162 -17.91 0.67 -2.63
N ASN A 163 -17.31 -0.18 -1.80
CA ASN A 163 -17.75 -1.54 -1.55
C ASN A 163 -18.11 -1.63 -0.06
N GLY A 164 -19.40 -1.50 0.26
CA GLY A 164 -19.85 -1.18 1.61
C GLY A 164 -19.36 0.21 2.02
N GLU A 165 -18.66 0.30 3.13
CA GLU A 165 -18.11 1.56 3.63
C GLU A 165 -16.68 1.85 3.15
N ARG A 166 -16.01 0.89 2.50
CA ARG A 166 -14.65 1.06 2.02
C ARG A 166 -14.61 1.48 0.56
N TYR A 167 -13.90 2.56 0.30
CA TYR A 167 -13.60 2.96 -1.07
C TYR A 167 -12.44 2.14 -1.63
N GLY A 168 -12.51 1.81 -2.92
CA GLY A 168 -11.45 1.11 -3.60
C GLY A 168 -11.35 1.45 -5.08
N SER A 169 -10.11 1.53 -5.58
CA SER A 169 -9.73 1.66 -6.98
C SER A 169 -9.19 0.31 -7.46
N TYR A 170 -9.90 -0.31 -8.37
CA TYR A 170 -9.56 -1.62 -8.92
C TYR A 170 -9.12 -1.44 -10.37
N LEU A 171 -7.84 -1.13 -10.55
CA LEU A 171 -7.25 -0.94 -11.86
C LEU A 171 -6.95 -2.28 -12.52
N THR A 172 -6.95 -2.29 -13.84
CA THR A 172 -6.39 -3.40 -14.62
C THR A 172 -4.88 -3.51 -14.38
N THR A 173 -4.27 -4.61 -14.79
CA THR A 173 -2.81 -4.74 -14.76
C THR A 173 -2.13 -3.57 -15.49
N GLN A 174 -2.64 -3.20 -16.68
CA GLN A 174 -2.09 -2.07 -17.45
C GLN A 174 -2.33 -0.73 -16.74
N GLY A 175 -3.49 -0.56 -16.07
CA GLY A 175 -3.78 0.64 -15.28
C GLY A 175 -2.78 0.83 -14.13
N TRP A 176 -2.47 -0.23 -13.37
CA TRP A 176 -1.46 -0.17 -12.31
C TRP A 176 -0.06 0.09 -12.86
N LEU A 177 0.37 -0.63 -13.91
CA LEU A 177 1.68 -0.42 -14.55
C LEU A 177 1.83 1.01 -15.08
N GLY A 178 0.78 1.54 -15.72
CA GLY A 178 0.76 2.91 -16.22
C GLY A 178 0.86 3.96 -15.10
N ALA A 179 0.14 3.78 -14.00
CA ALA A 179 0.20 4.69 -12.85
C ALA A 179 1.60 4.73 -12.21
N ILE A 180 2.22 3.57 -12.01
CA ILE A 180 3.57 3.44 -11.46
C ILE A 180 4.61 4.07 -12.40
N ALA A 181 4.53 3.80 -13.70
CA ALA A 181 5.46 4.36 -14.69
C ALA A 181 5.30 5.89 -14.82
N LEU A 182 4.06 6.40 -14.78
CA LEU A 182 3.78 7.84 -14.85
C LEU A 182 4.39 8.60 -13.66
N ALA A 183 4.48 7.97 -12.49
CA ALA A 183 5.13 8.54 -11.31
C ALA A 183 6.68 8.52 -11.38
N GLY A 184 7.27 7.97 -12.44
CA GLY A 184 8.72 7.93 -12.67
C GLY A 184 9.40 6.64 -12.23
N PHE A 185 8.68 5.67 -11.70
CA PHE A 185 9.24 4.38 -11.32
C PHE A 185 9.50 3.47 -12.53
N VAL A 186 10.53 2.65 -12.42
CA VAL A 186 10.83 1.55 -13.36
C VAL A 186 10.38 0.24 -12.71
N VAL A 187 9.41 -0.45 -13.32
CA VAL A 187 8.94 -1.75 -12.84
C VAL A 187 10.00 -2.81 -13.15
N GLU A 188 10.52 -3.47 -12.12
CA GLU A 188 11.53 -4.54 -12.22
C GLU A 188 10.92 -5.93 -12.15
N GLN A 189 9.83 -6.09 -11.37
CA GLN A 189 9.15 -7.36 -11.18
C GLN A 189 7.64 -7.18 -11.08
N GLN A 190 6.91 -8.13 -11.64
CA GLN A 190 5.47 -8.27 -11.42
C GLN A 190 5.10 -9.74 -11.23
N TYR A 191 4.12 -9.99 -10.37
CA TYR A 191 3.55 -11.31 -10.20
C TYR A 191 2.10 -11.24 -9.69
N PHE A 192 1.38 -12.36 -9.81
CA PHE A 192 -0.01 -12.45 -9.38
C PHE A 192 -0.17 -13.39 -8.21
N ARG A 193 -1.20 -13.13 -7.38
CA ARG A 193 -1.50 -13.95 -6.20
C ARG A 193 -2.99 -14.32 -6.16
N PRO A 194 -3.33 -15.44 -5.47
CA PRO A 194 -2.41 -16.45 -4.92
C PRO A 194 -1.63 -17.18 -6.03
N THR A 195 -0.42 -17.66 -5.69
CA THR A 195 0.42 -18.42 -6.64
C THR A 195 -0.17 -19.81 -6.91
N GLY A 196 0.21 -20.42 -8.04
CA GLY A 196 -0.22 -21.78 -8.38
C GLY A 196 -1.62 -21.89 -8.98
N LEU A 197 -2.34 -20.79 -9.15
CA LEU A 197 -3.64 -20.73 -9.80
C LEU A 197 -3.52 -20.14 -11.23
N PRO A 198 -4.48 -20.45 -12.14
CA PRO A 198 -4.58 -19.75 -13.42
C PRO A 198 -4.73 -18.22 -13.23
N ALA A 199 -4.17 -17.42 -14.13
CA ALA A 199 -4.18 -15.97 -14.05
C ALA A 199 -5.57 -15.35 -13.85
N ALA A 200 -6.62 -15.96 -14.41
CA ALA A 200 -8.01 -15.54 -14.22
C ALA A 200 -8.54 -15.73 -12.78
N GLN A 201 -7.83 -16.48 -11.95
CA GLN A 201 -8.15 -16.74 -10.54
C GLN A 201 -7.17 -16.05 -9.58
N GLN A 202 -6.30 -15.19 -10.09
CA GLN A 202 -5.31 -14.44 -9.31
C GLN A 202 -5.70 -12.95 -9.28
N PRO A 203 -6.57 -12.55 -8.33
CA PRO A 203 -7.12 -11.19 -8.30
C PRO A 203 -6.14 -10.13 -7.77
N TRP A 204 -4.98 -10.51 -7.27
CA TRP A 204 -3.97 -9.61 -6.76
C TRP A 204 -2.79 -9.48 -7.71
N LEU A 205 -2.38 -8.23 -7.95
CA LEU A 205 -1.16 -7.87 -8.67
C LEU A 205 -0.14 -7.31 -7.68
N ALA A 206 1.04 -7.91 -7.63
CA ALA A 206 2.18 -7.38 -6.91
C ALA A 206 3.22 -6.81 -7.89
N LEU A 207 3.77 -5.65 -7.56
CA LEU A 207 4.78 -4.93 -8.34
C LEU A 207 5.95 -4.56 -7.46
N VAL A 208 7.16 -4.74 -7.99
CA VAL A 208 8.40 -4.18 -7.47
C VAL A 208 8.87 -3.13 -8.46
N ALA A 209 9.03 -1.90 -8.02
CA ALA A 209 9.37 -0.78 -8.88
C ALA A 209 10.44 0.10 -8.25
N ARG A 210 11.45 0.48 -9.03
CA ARG A 210 12.61 1.23 -8.57
C ARG A 210 12.51 2.70 -8.94
N LYS A 211 12.90 3.58 -8.01
CA LYS A 211 13.24 4.96 -8.30
C LYS A 211 14.60 4.98 -9.00
N PRO A 212 14.73 5.51 -10.21
CA PRO A 212 16.04 5.66 -10.88
C PRO A 212 17.04 6.45 -10.02
N VAL A 213 18.33 6.18 -10.26
CA VAL A 213 19.46 6.90 -9.63
C VAL A 213 19.63 8.28 -10.23
#